data_2c75d6332008e875689b45d1cd126c88
#
_entry.id   2c75d6332008e875689b45d1cd126c88
#
_cell.length_a   1.000
_cell.length_b   1.000
_cell.length_c   1.000
_cell.angle_alpha   90.00
_cell.angle_beta   90.00
_cell.angle_gamma   90.00
#
_symmetry.space_group_name_H-M   'P 1'
#
loop_
_entity.id
_entity.type
_entity.pdbx_description
1 polymer ?
#
loop_
_entity_poly.entity_id
_entity_poly.type
_entity_poly.pdbx_seq_one_letter_code
_entity_poly.pdbx_strand_id
1 'polypeptide(L)'
;TLTAANAKAGAVSVTGHLQVIIDWINSTFESFLTATRAANAGAVPANIGFTYLTGGNNGSATNTDWSDALEALQAEDVQWIVPLSAASAVWGLTDAHCQYMSSLGRRERRCFVGGATGLDIESAAAAAASLNSDRTAYVYPGFYDYNTSGVLTLYPAYQLAAMVGAAFASLTPGEPLTRKSLRIRGLEQPLA
;
A
#
# COMPACT_ATOMS: atom_id res chain seq x y z
N THR A 1 17.25 -18.95 -33.63
CA THR A 1 17.95 -20.14 -34.17
C THR A 1 19.38 -19.73 -34.49
N LEU A 2 20.34 -20.38 -33.85
CA LEU A 2 21.73 -20.17 -34.18
C LEU A 2 22.04 -20.87 -35.51
N THR A 3 22.71 -20.15 -36.38
CA THR A 3 23.15 -20.71 -37.67
C THR A 3 24.27 -21.73 -37.45
N ALA A 4 24.47 -22.59 -38.41
CA ALA A 4 25.50 -23.65 -38.37
C ALA A 4 26.91 -23.12 -38.10
N ALA A 5 27.20 -21.89 -38.47
CA ALA A 5 28.50 -21.27 -38.20
C ALA A 5 28.75 -20.96 -36.74
N ASN A 6 27.69 -20.70 -36.01
CA ASN A 6 27.78 -20.41 -34.56
C ASN A 6 27.66 -21.65 -33.75
N ALA A 7 27.35 -22.65 -34.39
CA ALA A 7 26.95 -23.87 -33.84
C ALA A 7 28.12 -24.74 -33.61
N LYS A 8 29.11 -24.33 -33.28
CA LYS A 8 29.89 -25.32 -32.60
C LYS A 8 29.05 -26.08 -31.58
N ALA A 9 27.97 -26.26 -31.93
CA ALA A 9 26.87 -26.04 -32.05
C ALA A 9 25.60 -26.38 -31.30
N GLY A 10 25.20 -27.57 -31.09
CA GLY A 10 23.98 -27.84 -30.34
C GLY A 10 24.02 -27.23 -28.94
N ALA A 11 25.12 -27.35 -28.26
CA ALA A 11 25.31 -26.74 -26.93
C ALA A 11 25.35 -25.22 -26.97
N VAL A 12 25.93 -24.63 -27.98
CA VAL A 12 25.93 -23.17 -28.17
C VAL A 12 24.55 -22.65 -28.52
N SER A 13 23.79 -23.42 -29.29
CA SER A 13 22.39 -23.07 -29.62
C SER A 13 21.52 -23.02 -28.39
N VAL A 14 21.58 -24.03 -27.53
CA VAL A 14 20.83 -24.06 -26.25
C VAL A 14 21.26 -22.93 -25.36
N THR A 15 22.55 -22.69 -25.26
CA THR A 15 23.11 -21.58 -24.50
C THR A 15 22.63 -20.22 -25.03
N GLY A 16 22.64 -20.06 -26.36
CA GLY A 16 22.16 -18.85 -26.99
C GLY A 16 20.68 -18.59 -26.74
N HIS A 17 19.85 -19.59 -26.77
CA HIS A 17 18.43 -19.44 -26.48
C HIS A 17 18.16 -19.03 -25.04
N LEU A 18 18.84 -19.66 -24.09
CA LEU A 18 18.71 -19.31 -22.69
C LEU A 18 19.21 -17.87 -22.41
N GLN A 19 20.29 -17.46 -23.02
CA GLN A 19 20.81 -16.11 -22.89
C GLN A 19 19.84 -15.08 -23.46
N VAL A 20 19.25 -15.33 -24.61
CA VAL A 20 18.24 -14.45 -25.20
C VAL A 20 17.02 -14.32 -24.32
N ILE A 21 16.58 -15.38 -23.64
CA ILE A 21 15.47 -15.31 -22.70
C ILE A 21 15.87 -14.49 -21.46
N ILE A 22 17.06 -14.67 -20.92
CA ILE A 22 17.58 -13.91 -19.80
C ILE A 22 17.69 -12.43 -20.15
N ASP A 23 18.25 -12.12 -21.31
CA ASP A 23 18.40 -10.74 -21.77
C ASP A 23 17.03 -10.09 -22.00
N TRP A 24 16.07 -10.83 -22.55
CA TRP A 24 14.70 -10.36 -22.70
C TRP A 24 14.03 -10.10 -21.36
N ILE A 25 14.14 -11.00 -20.37
CA ILE A 25 13.60 -10.82 -19.04
C ILE A 25 14.20 -9.56 -18.40
N ASN A 26 15.51 -9.44 -18.43
CA ASN A 26 16.21 -8.32 -17.78
C ASN A 26 15.92 -6.98 -18.46
N SER A 27 15.68 -6.96 -19.78
CA SER A 27 15.32 -5.75 -20.49
C SER A 27 13.85 -5.34 -20.32
N THR A 28 12.97 -6.30 -20.10
CA THR A 28 11.52 -6.05 -20.01
C THR A 28 11.05 -5.86 -18.56
N PHE A 29 11.69 -6.55 -17.60
CA PHE A 29 11.28 -6.60 -16.20
C PHE A 29 12.40 -6.13 -15.24
N GLU A 30 13.35 -5.37 -15.72
CA GLU A 30 14.54 -4.96 -14.96
C GLU A 30 14.28 -4.37 -13.57
N SER A 31 13.13 -3.73 -13.39
CA SER A 31 12.76 -3.15 -12.09
C SER A 31 12.20 -4.17 -11.08
N PHE A 32 11.73 -5.31 -11.53
CA PHE A 32 11.00 -6.26 -10.69
C PHE A 32 11.59 -7.65 -10.67
N LEU A 33 12.29 -8.04 -11.73
CA LEU A 33 12.80 -9.39 -11.92
C LEU A 33 14.18 -9.34 -12.56
N THR A 34 15.15 -10.00 -11.94
CA THR A 34 16.47 -10.20 -12.51
C THR A 34 16.69 -11.69 -12.75
N ALA A 35 16.97 -12.05 -13.98
CA ALA A 35 17.32 -13.40 -14.36
C ALA A 35 18.84 -13.53 -14.50
N THR A 36 19.40 -14.54 -13.87
CA THR A 36 20.82 -14.87 -13.96
C THR A 36 21.00 -16.32 -14.36
N ARG A 37 22.08 -16.58 -15.08
CA ARG A 37 22.43 -17.94 -15.46
C ARG A 37 23.48 -18.48 -14.49
N ALA A 38 23.26 -19.69 -13.98
CA ALA A 38 24.29 -20.38 -13.24
C ALA A 38 25.49 -20.70 -14.15
N ALA A 39 26.70 -20.53 -13.65
CA ALA A 39 27.90 -20.92 -14.37
C ALA A 39 27.85 -22.41 -14.70
N ASN A 40 28.24 -22.76 -15.92
CA ASN A 40 28.25 -24.15 -16.41
C ASN A 40 26.90 -24.87 -16.48
N ALA A 41 25.80 -24.16 -16.51
CA ALA A 41 24.50 -24.78 -16.75
C ALA A 41 24.39 -25.26 -18.18
N GLY A 42 24.63 -26.55 -18.39
CA GLY A 42 24.57 -27.20 -19.67
C GLY A 42 23.21 -27.81 -20.04
N ALA A 43 22.26 -27.79 -19.17
CA ALA A 43 20.93 -28.35 -19.33
C ALA A 43 19.84 -27.31 -19.34
N VAL A 44 18.77 -27.55 -20.09
CA VAL A 44 17.54 -26.77 -20.02
C VAL A 44 16.94 -26.98 -18.62
N PRO A 45 16.53 -25.93 -17.91
CA PRO A 45 15.87 -26.08 -16.61
C PRO A 45 14.67 -27.03 -16.69
N ALA A 46 14.51 -27.85 -15.67
CA ALA A 46 13.33 -28.68 -15.57
C ALA A 46 12.07 -27.80 -15.45
N ASN A 47 10.96 -28.28 -15.99
CA ASN A 47 9.70 -27.58 -15.84
C ASN A 47 9.27 -27.59 -14.37
N ILE A 48 9.16 -26.41 -13.79
CA ILE A 48 8.64 -26.23 -12.43
C ILE A 48 7.16 -25.90 -12.52
N GLY A 49 6.37 -26.54 -11.67
CA GLY A 49 4.97 -26.18 -11.49
C GLY A 49 4.83 -24.74 -10.99
N PHE A 50 3.60 -24.28 -10.91
CA PHE A 50 3.30 -22.94 -10.39
C PHE A 50 3.87 -22.79 -8.97
N THR A 51 4.79 -21.84 -8.82
CA THR A 51 5.49 -21.60 -7.55
C THR A 51 5.45 -20.11 -7.26
N TYR A 52 5.11 -19.75 -6.02
CA TYR A 52 5.19 -18.36 -5.58
C TYR A 52 6.65 -17.92 -5.41
N LEU A 53 6.96 -16.73 -5.85
CA LEU A 53 8.26 -16.12 -5.58
C LEU A 53 8.42 -15.92 -4.07
N THR A 54 9.62 -16.18 -3.56
CA THR A 54 9.98 -16.00 -2.16
C THR A 54 11.04 -14.90 -2.03
N GLY A 55 11.17 -14.34 -0.85
CA GLY A 55 12.17 -13.30 -0.60
C GLY A 55 11.75 -11.89 -1.02
N GLY A 56 10.52 -11.71 -1.49
CA GLY A 56 9.97 -10.38 -1.67
C GLY A 56 9.81 -9.69 -0.30
N ASN A 57 10.19 -8.43 -0.24
CA ASN A 57 10.02 -7.60 0.95
C ASN A 57 9.19 -6.37 0.59
N ASN A 58 8.30 -5.98 1.50
CA ASN A 58 7.65 -4.70 1.38
C ASN A 58 8.70 -3.60 1.58
N GLY A 59 8.76 -2.65 0.66
CA GLY A 59 9.60 -1.47 0.84
C GLY A 59 9.25 -0.75 2.15
N SER A 60 10.19 -0.04 2.71
CA SER A 60 9.94 0.87 3.85
C SER A 60 9.80 2.29 3.33
N ALA A 61 8.58 2.79 3.29
CA ALA A 61 8.34 4.19 2.97
C ALA A 61 8.88 5.09 4.10
N THR A 62 9.67 6.08 3.74
CA THR A 62 10.16 7.12 4.66
C THR A 62 9.18 8.29 4.72
N ASN A 63 9.37 9.20 5.67
CA ASN A 63 8.58 10.44 5.73
C ASN A 63 8.77 11.30 4.48
N THR A 64 9.94 11.23 3.83
CA THR A 64 10.19 11.92 2.56
C THR A 64 9.32 11.35 1.45
N ASP A 65 9.24 10.03 1.32
CA ASP A 65 8.39 9.40 0.31
C ASP A 65 6.92 9.78 0.48
N TRP A 66 6.45 9.91 1.74
CA TRP A 66 5.10 10.39 2.04
C TRP A 66 4.93 11.85 1.66
N SER A 67 5.92 12.71 1.93
CA SER A 67 5.88 14.13 1.53
C SER A 67 5.84 14.28 0.02
N ASP A 68 6.65 13.55 -0.70
CA ASP A 68 6.71 13.58 -2.17
C ASP A 68 5.39 13.10 -2.79
N ALA A 69 4.79 12.05 -2.22
CA ALA A 69 3.47 11.59 -2.65
C ALA A 69 2.37 12.64 -2.40
N LEU A 70 2.39 13.31 -1.25
CA LEU A 70 1.45 14.38 -0.93
C LEU A 70 1.68 15.62 -1.81
N GLU A 71 2.92 15.93 -2.17
CA GLU A 71 3.23 17.01 -3.11
C GLU A 71 2.67 16.68 -4.50
N ALA A 72 2.84 15.48 -4.99
CA ALA A 72 2.24 15.04 -6.25
C ALA A 72 0.71 15.17 -6.25
N LEU A 73 0.05 14.91 -5.12
CA LEU A 73 -1.40 15.08 -4.97
C LEU A 73 -1.86 16.54 -5.03
N GLN A 74 -0.98 17.54 -4.92
CA GLN A 74 -1.40 18.95 -4.98
C GLN A 74 -2.03 19.31 -6.33
N ALA A 75 -1.57 18.69 -7.40
CA ALA A 75 -2.12 18.91 -8.74
C ALA A 75 -3.50 18.28 -8.95
N GLU A 76 -3.82 17.25 -8.18
CA GLU A 76 -5.04 16.46 -8.35
C GLU A 76 -6.23 17.08 -7.62
N ASP A 77 -7.44 16.86 -8.15
CA ASP A 77 -8.69 17.28 -7.51
C ASP A 77 -9.23 16.18 -6.60
N VAL A 78 -8.72 16.15 -5.37
CA VAL A 78 -9.12 15.20 -4.34
C VAL A 78 -9.63 15.94 -3.11
N GLN A 79 -10.72 15.48 -2.51
CA GLN A 79 -11.31 16.07 -1.30
C GLN A 79 -10.98 15.26 -0.05
N TRP A 80 -10.78 13.95 -0.19
CA TRP A 80 -10.61 13.03 0.93
C TRP A 80 -9.28 12.29 0.79
N ILE A 81 -8.47 12.31 1.83
CA ILE A 81 -7.20 11.62 1.87
C ILE A 81 -7.19 10.66 3.07
N VAL A 82 -6.75 9.44 2.83
CA VAL A 82 -6.62 8.44 3.90
C VAL A 82 -5.25 7.78 3.77
N PRO A 83 -4.27 8.17 4.58
CA PRO A 83 -2.99 7.49 4.62
C PRO A 83 -3.17 6.12 5.30
N LEU A 84 -2.77 5.05 4.60
CA LEU A 84 -2.81 3.70 5.16
C LEU A 84 -1.59 3.43 6.05
N SER A 85 -1.45 4.22 7.09
CA SER A 85 -0.32 4.16 8.03
C SER A 85 -0.78 4.46 9.47
N ALA A 86 -0.21 3.72 10.42
CA ALA A 86 -0.40 3.97 11.85
C ALA A 86 0.63 4.96 12.43
N ALA A 87 1.54 5.49 11.62
CA ALA A 87 2.60 6.39 12.07
C ALA A 87 2.08 7.82 12.26
N SER A 88 2.22 8.37 13.45
CA SER A 88 1.79 9.74 13.78
C SER A 88 2.48 10.81 12.93
N ALA A 89 3.73 10.59 12.52
CA ALA A 89 4.44 11.47 11.62
C ALA A 89 3.72 11.58 10.25
N VAL A 90 3.21 10.47 9.72
CA VAL A 90 2.45 10.45 8.47
C VAL A 90 1.11 11.18 8.61
N TRP A 91 0.45 11.03 9.76
CA TRP A 91 -0.79 11.78 10.03
C TRP A 91 -0.54 13.29 10.04
N GLY A 92 0.54 13.73 10.70
CA GLY A 92 0.93 15.15 10.73
C GLY A 92 1.26 15.70 9.35
N LEU A 93 1.96 14.95 8.51
CA LEU A 93 2.24 15.33 7.12
C LEU A 93 0.95 15.47 6.29
N THR A 94 0.04 14.49 6.45
CA THR A 94 -1.25 14.50 5.73
C THR A 94 -2.14 15.65 6.20
N ASP A 95 -2.17 15.91 7.50
CA ASP A 95 -2.91 17.03 8.08
C ASP A 95 -2.38 18.39 7.58
N ALA A 96 -1.07 18.58 7.64
CA ALA A 96 -0.42 19.80 7.13
C ALA A 96 -0.73 20.04 5.64
N HIS A 97 -0.73 18.96 4.84
CA HIS A 97 -1.14 19.02 3.44
C HIS A 97 -2.60 19.44 3.28
N CYS A 98 -3.52 18.89 4.07
CA CYS A 98 -4.93 19.25 4.02
C CYS A 98 -5.15 20.71 4.43
N GLN A 99 -4.48 21.19 5.46
CA GLN A 99 -4.53 22.58 5.90
C GLN A 99 -3.99 23.52 4.82
N TYR A 100 -2.81 23.19 4.26
CA TYR A 100 -2.19 23.99 3.18
C TYR A 100 -3.12 24.10 1.96
N MET A 101 -3.64 22.98 1.49
CA MET A 101 -4.50 22.97 0.30
C MET A 101 -5.83 23.66 0.53
N SER A 102 -6.39 23.55 1.72
CA SER A 102 -7.67 24.21 2.06
C SER A 102 -7.51 25.72 2.24
N SER A 103 -6.37 26.19 2.74
CA SER A 103 -6.14 27.62 2.97
C SER A 103 -5.51 28.33 1.76
N LEU A 104 -4.32 27.93 1.36
CA LEU A 104 -3.55 28.56 0.29
C LEU A 104 -3.88 27.99 -1.10
N GLY A 105 -4.06 26.68 -1.19
CA GLY A 105 -4.40 26.00 -2.44
C GLY A 105 -5.84 26.22 -2.91
N ARG A 106 -6.71 26.72 -2.03
CA ARG A 106 -8.15 26.94 -2.26
C ARG A 106 -8.88 25.68 -2.76
N ARG A 107 -8.40 24.51 -2.33
CA ARG A 107 -9.00 23.20 -2.60
C ARG A 107 -9.27 22.53 -1.27
N GLU A 108 -10.51 22.52 -0.86
CA GLU A 108 -10.92 21.94 0.43
C GLU A 108 -10.57 20.47 0.50
N ARG A 109 -9.75 20.10 1.49
CA ARG A 109 -9.32 18.73 1.75
C ARG A 109 -9.51 18.37 3.20
N ARG A 110 -9.86 17.11 3.43
CA ARG A 110 -9.91 16.49 4.75
C ARG A 110 -9.25 15.13 4.73
N CYS A 111 -8.77 14.69 5.87
CA CYS A 111 -8.22 13.34 5.99
C CYS A 111 -8.85 12.55 7.14
N PHE A 112 -8.82 11.24 6.96
CA PHE A 112 -9.17 10.27 7.98
C PHE A 112 -7.93 9.45 8.30
N VAL A 113 -7.56 9.39 9.55
CA VAL A 113 -6.39 8.66 10.03
C VAL A 113 -6.81 7.65 11.09
N GLY A 114 -6.00 6.64 11.32
CA GLY A 114 -6.28 5.64 12.33
C GLY A 114 -5.02 4.94 12.82
N GLY A 115 -5.08 4.45 14.04
CA GLY A 115 -3.96 3.79 14.68
C GLY A 115 -3.78 2.33 14.28
N ALA A 116 -2.79 1.69 14.91
CA ALA A 116 -2.60 0.24 14.85
C ALA A 116 -3.68 -0.49 15.66
N THR A 117 -3.66 -1.81 15.65
CA THR A 117 -4.45 -2.66 16.53
C THR A 117 -3.88 -2.67 17.95
N GLY A 118 -4.70 -3.02 18.93
CA GLY A 118 -4.26 -3.18 20.32
C GLY A 118 -4.00 -1.88 21.09
N LEU A 119 -4.54 -0.75 20.62
CA LEU A 119 -4.45 0.52 21.35
C LEU A 119 -5.52 0.56 22.43
N ASP A 120 -5.17 1.09 23.59
CA ASP A 120 -6.12 1.47 24.64
C ASP A 120 -6.82 2.80 24.30
N ILE A 121 -7.90 3.09 25.03
CA ILE A 121 -8.71 4.28 24.81
C ILE A 121 -7.92 5.56 25.11
N GLU A 122 -7.08 5.55 26.14
CA GLU A 122 -6.32 6.73 26.56
C GLU A 122 -5.27 7.10 25.49
N SER A 123 -4.53 6.10 24.99
CA SER A 123 -3.56 6.29 23.90
C SER A 123 -4.24 6.79 22.62
N ALA A 124 -5.40 6.25 22.28
CA ALA A 124 -6.16 6.69 21.12
C ALA A 124 -6.68 8.13 21.28
N ALA A 125 -7.18 8.48 22.46
CA ALA A 125 -7.61 9.84 22.78
C ALA A 125 -6.45 10.84 22.77
N ALA A 126 -5.30 10.47 23.33
CA ALA A 126 -4.09 11.28 23.27
C ALA A 126 -3.60 11.51 21.83
N ALA A 127 -3.62 10.46 21.00
CA ALA A 127 -3.27 10.56 19.59
C ALA A 127 -4.21 11.51 18.83
N ALA A 128 -5.52 11.40 19.06
CA ALA A 128 -6.51 12.29 18.47
C ALA A 128 -6.32 13.75 18.95
N ALA A 129 -6.07 13.96 20.24
CA ALA A 129 -5.83 15.28 20.82
C ALA A 129 -4.54 15.92 20.27
N SER A 130 -3.50 15.13 20.02
CA SER A 130 -2.23 15.64 19.48
C SER A 130 -2.34 16.19 18.07
N LEU A 131 -3.30 15.72 17.26
CA LEU A 131 -3.55 16.23 15.93
C LEU A 131 -4.09 17.67 15.95
N ASN A 132 -4.94 17.99 16.92
CA ASN A 132 -5.52 19.33 17.15
C ASN A 132 -5.92 20.05 15.84
N SER A 133 -6.61 19.36 14.96
CA SER A 133 -6.95 19.81 13.62
C SER A 133 -8.44 19.71 13.35
N ASP A 134 -8.97 20.69 12.61
CA ASP A 134 -10.32 20.70 12.08
C ASP A 134 -10.42 19.94 10.73
N ARG A 135 -9.28 19.55 10.15
CA ARG A 135 -9.21 18.89 8.86
C ARG A 135 -9.00 17.37 8.97
N THR A 136 -8.64 16.88 10.14
CA THR A 136 -8.30 15.47 10.35
C THR A 136 -9.26 14.82 11.34
N ALA A 137 -9.86 13.71 10.93
CA ALA A 137 -10.65 12.85 11.79
C ALA A 137 -9.86 11.59 12.17
N TYR A 138 -9.72 11.32 13.48
CA TYR A 138 -9.10 10.11 13.97
C TYR A 138 -10.14 9.01 14.14
N VAL A 139 -9.89 7.85 13.57
CA VAL A 139 -10.77 6.69 13.61
C VAL A 139 -10.21 5.64 14.57
N TYR A 140 -11.08 5.09 15.42
CA TYR A 140 -10.78 4.10 16.44
C TYR A 140 -12.05 3.30 16.76
N PRO A 141 -11.97 2.05 17.16
CA PRO A 141 -10.82 1.14 17.22
C PRO A 141 -10.57 0.40 15.88
N GLY A 142 -9.73 -0.65 15.89
CA GLY A 142 -9.64 -1.61 14.79
C GLY A 142 -10.94 -2.41 14.60
N PHE A 143 -10.99 -3.27 13.59
CA PHE A 143 -12.18 -4.03 13.26
C PHE A 143 -11.87 -5.47 12.85
N TYR A 144 -12.86 -6.34 12.96
CA TYR A 144 -12.79 -7.71 12.49
C TYR A 144 -13.51 -7.87 11.15
N ASP A 145 -12.86 -8.54 10.22
CA ASP A 145 -13.48 -9.02 8.99
C ASP A 145 -12.77 -10.29 8.49
N TYR A 146 -13.37 -10.95 7.50
CA TYR A 146 -12.77 -12.13 6.91
C TYR A 146 -11.70 -11.73 5.89
N ASN A 147 -10.54 -12.38 5.96
CA ASN A 147 -9.51 -12.27 4.96
C ASN A 147 -9.86 -13.05 3.69
N THR A 148 -9.01 -12.99 2.68
CA THR A 148 -9.18 -13.69 1.39
C THR A 148 -9.24 -15.22 1.54
N SER A 149 -8.76 -15.77 2.65
CA SER A 149 -8.82 -17.21 2.98
C SER A 149 -10.04 -17.57 3.83
N GLY A 150 -10.95 -16.63 4.09
CA GLY A 150 -12.14 -16.86 4.90
C GLY A 150 -11.88 -16.93 6.41
N VAL A 151 -10.71 -16.49 6.88
CA VAL A 151 -10.35 -16.47 8.30
C VAL A 151 -10.71 -15.10 8.88
N LEU A 152 -11.41 -15.09 10.02
CA LEU A 152 -11.72 -13.85 10.75
C LEU A 152 -10.42 -13.23 11.28
N THR A 153 -10.11 -12.04 10.83
CA THR A 153 -8.84 -11.36 11.08
C THR A 153 -9.10 -9.96 11.64
N LEU A 154 -8.27 -9.54 12.59
CA LEU A 154 -8.29 -8.20 13.13
C LEU A 154 -7.50 -7.26 12.21
N TYR A 155 -8.14 -6.21 11.78
CA TYR A 155 -7.57 -5.17 10.93
C TYR A 155 -7.38 -3.87 11.71
N PRO A 156 -6.30 -3.11 11.44
CA PRO A 156 -6.00 -1.87 12.14
C PRO A 156 -6.97 -0.74 11.79
N ALA A 157 -7.08 0.22 12.69
CA ALA A 157 -8.00 1.35 12.57
C ALA A 157 -7.73 2.24 11.34
N TYR A 158 -6.50 2.33 10.83
CA TYR A 158 -6.24 3.08 9.59
C TYR A 158 -6.93 2.45 8.36
N GLN A 159 -7.21 1.15 8.36
CA GLN A 159 -8.02 0.52 7.31
C GLN A 159 -9.50 0.82 7.51
N LEU A 160 -9.98 0.87 8.76
CA LEU A 160 -11.31 1.34 9.06
C LEU A 160 -11.49 2.81 8.65
N ALA A 161 -10.46 3.63 8.81
CA ALA A 161 -10.44 5.02 8.34
C ALA A 161 -10.68 5.12 6.84
N ALA A 162 -10.14 4.20 6.04
CA ALA A 162 -10.42 4.14 4.61
C ALA A 162 -11.89 3.82 4.30
N MET A 163 -12.48 2.88 5.05
CA MET A 163 -13.91 2.57 4.90
C MET A 163 -14.80 3.75 5.33
N VAL A 164 -14.44 4.42 6.41
CA VAL A 164 -15.14 5.63 6.89
C VAL A 164 -15.03 6.75 5.87
N GLY A 165 -13.83 7.01 5.34
CA GLY A 165 -13.60 8.02 4.32
C GLY A 165 -14.38 7.74 3.03
N ALA A 166 -14.40 6.50 2.58
CA ALA A 166 -15.19 6.07 1.41
C ALA A 166 -16.70 6.23 1.64
N ALA A 167 -17.18 5.85 2.83
CA ALA A 167 -18.57 6.04 3.21
C ALA A 167 -18.93 7.54 3.25
N PHE A 168 -18.06 8.38 3.81
CA PHE A 168 -18.27 9.81 3.85
C PHE A 168 -18.29 10.44 2.45
N ALA A 169 -17.40 10.00 1.57
CA ALA A 169 -17.35 10.48 0.19
C ALA A 169 -18.61 10.15 -0.63
N SER A 170 -19.38 9.14 -0.21
CA SER A 170 -20.64 8.76 -0.86
C SER A 170 -21.85 9.54 -0.38
N LEU A 171 -21.71 10.35 0.67
CA LEU A 171 -22.83 11.11 1.25
C LEU A 171 -23.00 12.48 0.59
N THR A 172 -24.19 13.01 0.68
CA THR A 172 -24.45 14.41 0.30
C THR A 172 -23.69 15.36 1.23
N PRO A 173 -23.08 16.44 0.73
CA PRO A 173 -22.42 17.43 1.57
C PRO A 173 -23.30 17.90 2.74
N GLY A 174 -22.77 17.80 3.97
CA GLY A 174 -23.50 18.13 5.18
C GLY A 174 -24.26 16.96 5.84
N GLU A 175 -24.33 15.81 5.19
CA GLU A 175 -24.94 14.62 5.78
C GLU A 175 -23.97 13.94 6.76
N PRO A 176 -24.41 13.67 8.03
CA PRO A 176 -23.54 13.05 9.02
C PRO A 176 -23.38 11.54 8.80
N LEU A 177 -22.23 10.99 9.20
CA LEU A 177 -22.02 9.54 9.27
C LEU A 177 -22.79 8.84 10.40
N THR A 178 -23.37 9.59 11.31
CA THR A 178 -24.14 9.06 12.42
C THR A 178 -25.24 8.12 11.94
N ARG A 179 -25.31 6.94 12.52
CA ARG A 179 -26.27 5.87 12.19
C ARG A 179 -26.09 5.25 10.80
N LYS A 180 -24.97 5.50 10.13
CA LYS A 180 -24.61 4.74 8.93
C LYS A 180 -23.92 3.43 9.34
N SER A 181 -24.22 2.36 8.65
CA SER A 181 -23.63 1.05 8.90
C SER A 181 -22.46 0.79 7.95
N LEU A 182 -21.35 0.34 8.49
CA LEU A 182 -20.23 -0.20 7.73
C LEU A 182 -20.35 -1.73 7.67
N ARG A 183 -19.94 -2.32 6.56
CA ARG A 183 -19.95 -3.78 6.39
C ARG A 183 -18.71 -4.39 7.04
N ILE A 184 -18.72 -4.47 8.37
CA ILE A 184 -17.68 -5.12 9.18
C ILE A 184 -18.31 -6.19 10.05
N ARG A 185 -17.54 -7.14 10.56
CA ARG A 185 -18.02 -8.22 11.41
C ARG A 185 -18.08 -7.84 12.88
N GLY A 186 -17.25 -6.92 13.29
CA GLY A 186 -17.20 -6.41 14.66
C GLY A 186 -16.12 -5.39 14.83
N LEU A 187 -16.19 -4.64 15.93
CA LEU A 187 -15.13 -3.73 16.33
C LEU A 187 -14.17 -4.43 17.28
N GLU A 188 -12.92 -4.06 17.24
CA GLU A 188 -11.94 -4.44 18.25
C GLU A 188 -12.42 -3.95 19.64
N GLN A 189 -12.33 -4.84 20.64
CA GLN A 189 -12.60 -4.40 22.01
C GLN A 189 -11.39 -3.64 22.53
N PRO A 190 -11.59 -2.40 23.01
CA PRO A 190 -10.50 -1.64 23.58
C PRO A 190 -9.88 -2.38 24.76
N LEU A 191 -8.56 -2.30 24.89
CA LEU A 191 -7.87 -2.71 26.10
C LEU A 191 -8.28 -1.74 27.23
N ALA A 192 -8.63 -2.32 28.37
CA ALA A 192 -9.00 -1.56 29.58
C ALA A 192 -7.76 -1.01 30.27
#